data_3369dd29aea2126cc0e5c3079c345f18
#
_entry.id   3369dd29aea2126cc0e5c3079c345f18
#
_cell.length_a   1.000
_cell.length_b   1.000
_cell.length_c   1.000
_cell.angle_alpha   90.00
_cell.angle_beta   90.00
_cell.angle_gamma   90.00
#
_symmetry.space_group_name_H-M   'P 1'
#
loop_
_entity.id
_entity.type
_entity.pdbx_description
1 polymer ?
#
loop_
_entity_poly.entity_id
_entity_poly.type
_entity_poly.pdbx_seq_one_letter_code
_entity_poly.pdbx_strand_id
1 'polypeptide(L)'
;DVYKRQVLEAVPHPKEWSGHLHLALAPTKNMDRIEWLAEKDTEIGFDELTFLDCRYSERKVVKTERIDKILVSAMKQSHKARKPLLNEMEDFKRFVARPFAGQKFIAHCYDEADVAGVAKASEDKAMDGGKPFLLDELDAGQDALVLVGPEGDFSIDEVRLAQAHGFRSVSLGRSRLRTETAALVAVHLMHIRHARM
;
A
#
# COMPACT_ATOMS: atom_id res chain seq x y z
N ASP A 1 -14.47 38.69 -2.98
CA ASP A 1 -14.94 38.52 -1.58
C ASP A 1 -14.11 37.45 -0.90
N VAL A 2 -13.25 37.89 0.03
CA VAL A 2 -12.51 36.96 0.89
C VAL A 2 -13.45 36.50 1.99
N TYR A 3 -14.00 35.28 1.83
CA TYR A 3 -14.80 34.70 2.90
C TYR A 3 -13.90 34.40 4.10
N LYS A 4 -13.99 35.18 5.14
CA LYS A 4 -13.39 34.83 6.44
C LYS A 4 -14.19 33.68 7.03
N ARG A 5 -13.57 32.49 7.10
CA ARG A 5 -14.13 31.34 7.81
C ARG A 5 -13.61 31.34 9.22
N GLN A 6 -14.50 31.22 10.19
CA GLN A 6 -14.18 31.10 11.59
C GLN A 6 -14.52 29.70 12.07
N VAL A 7 -13.61 29.10 12.84
CA VAL A 7 -13.91 27.84 13.55
C VAL A 7 -14.83 28.20 14.72
N LEU A 8 -16.05 27.68 14.71
CA LEU A 8 -17.03 27.89 15.76
C LEU A 8 -16.92 26.82 16.85
N GLU A 9 -16.60 25.56 16.43
CA GLU A 9 -16.53 24.43 17.30
C GLU A 9 -15.54 23.41 16.73
N ALA A 10 -14.81 22.69 17.59
CA ALA A 10 -13.98 21.55 17.25
C ALA A 10 -14.57 20.28 17.91
N VAL A 11 -15.19 19.44 17.10
CA VAL A 11 -15.78 18.18 17.57
C VAL A 11 -14.76 17.03 17.38
N PRO A 12 -14.40 16.28 18.44
CA PRO A 12 -13.54 15.11 18.28
C PRO A 12 -14.19 14.06 17.38
N HIS A 13 -13.44 13.62 16.36
CA HIS A 13 -13.87 12.55 15.46
C HIS A 13 -12.91 11.36 15.61
N PRO A 14 -13.33 10.25 16.23
CA PRO A 14 -12.49 9.08 16.41
C PRO A 14 -12.19 8.45 15.04
N LYS A 15 -11.03 7.80 14.93
CA LYS A 15 -10.66 7.06 13.74
C LYS A 15 -11.54 5.81 13.60
N GLU A 16 -12.01 5.52 12.39
CA GLU A 16 -12.92 4.42 12.08
C GLU A 16 -12.23 3.04 12.10
N TRP A 17 -10.89 3.02 12.16
CA TRP A 17 -10.08 1.79 12.22
C TRP A 17 -8.99 1.89 13.30
N SER A 18 -8.50 0.74 13.73
CA SER A 18 -7.37 0.62 14.67
C SER A 18 -6.03 0.62 13.94
N GLY A 19 -4.93 0.77 14.67
CA GLY A 19 -3.57 0.73 14.13
C GLY A 19 -3.28 1.85 13.12
N HIS A 20 -2.12 1.78 12.48
CA HIS A 20 -1.67 2.67 11.41
C HIS A 20 -1.56 1.88 10.11
N LEU A 21 -2.33 2.26 9.08
CA LEU A 21 -2.37 1.58 7.78
C LEU A 21 -1.53 2.33 6.78
N HIS A 22 -0.39 1.74 6.40
CA HIS A 22 0.58 2.32 5.47
C HIS A 22 0.65 1.54 4.16
N LEU A 23 0.39 2.21 3.06
CA LEU A 23 0.63 1.70 1.71
C LEU A 23 1.95 2.28 1.17
N ALA A 24 2.88 1.41 0.78
CA ALA A 24 4.08 1.81 0.05
C ALA A 24 4.03 1.21 -1.37
N LEU A 25 4.02 2.06 -2.38
CA LEU A 25 3.63 1.71 -3.75
C LEU A 25 4.64 2.24 -4.76
N ALA A 26 5.11 1.38 -5.67
CA ALA A 26 5.81 1.84 -6.86
C ALA A 26 4.78 2.40 -7.87
N PRO A 27 4.85 3.71 -8.22
CA PRO A 27 3.83 4.35 -9.04
C PRO A 27 3.87 3.81 -10.47
N THR A 28 2.69 3.69 -11.09
CA THR A 28 2.57 3.30 -12.49
C THR A 28 3.08 4.40 -13.43
N LYS A 29 3.38 4.03 -14.68
CA LYS A 29 3.74 5.00 -15.72
C LYS A 29 2.64 6.05 -15.92
N ASN A 30 1.38 5.63 -15.94
CA ASN A 30 0.22 6.53 -16.06
C ASN A 30 -0.19 7.07 -14.68
N MET A 31 0.08 8.35 -14.45
CA MET A 31 -0.25 9.02 -13.19
C MET A 31 -1.76 9.17 -12.93
N ASP A 32 -2.60 9.19 -13.97
CA ASP A 32 -4.07 9.27 -13.77
C ASP A 32 -4.60 8.08 -12.96
N ARG A 33 -3.95 6.90 -13.08
CA ARG A 33 -4.27 5.72 -12.28
C ARG A 33 -3.86 5.88 -10.81
N ILE A 34 -2.72 6.52 -10.58
CA ILE A 34 -2.24 6.81 -9.21
C ILE A 34 -3.11 7.88 -8.56
N GLU A 35 -3.54 8.88 -9.32
CA GLU A 35 -4.47 9.90 -8.87
C GLU A 35 -5.83 9.29 -8.49
N TRP A 36 -6.36 8.41 -9.35
CA TRP A 36 -7.58 7.65 -9.07
C TRP A 36 -7.43 6.76 -7.83
N LEU A 37 -6.30 6.05 -7.70
CA LEU A 37 -5.99 5.23 -6.53
C LEU A 37 -5.97 6.07 -5.25
N ALA A 38 -5.24 7.19 -5.25
CA ALA A 38 -5.14 8.09 -4.10
C ALA A 38 -6.52 8.61 -3.65
N GLU A 39 -7.40 8.92 -4.62
CA GLU A 39 -8.79 9.27 -4.34
C GLU A 39 -9.54 8.12 -3.65
N LYS A 40 -9.51 6.91 -4.24
CA LYS A 40 -10.29 5.76 -3.75
C LYS A 40 -9.76 5.20 -2.43
N ASP A 41 -8.45 5.14 -2.25
CA ASP A 41 -7.86 4.73 -0.98
C ASP A 41 -8.21 5.71 0.15
N THR A 42 -8.29 7.00 -0.15
CA THR A 42 -8.74 8.01 0.83
C THR A 42 -10.21 7.83 1.18
N GLU A 43 -11.07 7.50 0.22
CA GLU A 43 -12.48 7.18 0.46
C GLU A 43 -12.65 5.94 1.35
N ILE A 44 -11.85 4.89 1.12
CA ILE A 44 -11.82 3.68 1.95
C ILE A 44 -11.32 4.03 3.35
N GLY A 45 -10.16 4.63 3.45
CA GLY A 45 -9.50 5.05 4.68
C GLY A 45 -8.20 4.28 4.95
N PHE A 46 -7.13 5.03 5.02
CA PHE A 46 -5.78 4.60 5.39
C PHE A 46 -5.02 5.78 5.99
N ASP A 47 -3.82 5.57 6.52
CA ASP A 47 -3.11 6.61 7.25
C ASP A 47 -1.94 7.20 6.47
N GLU A 48 -1.25 6.40 5.63
CA GLU A 48 0.01 6.83 5.03
C GLU A 48 0.24 6.25 3.65
N LEU A 49 0.75 7.07 2.72
CA LEU A 49 1.16 6.70 1.37
C LEU A 49 2.62 7.10 1.15
N THR A 50 3.44 6.14 0.73
CA THR A 50 4.81 6.37 0.28
C THR A 50 4.99 5.84 -1.13
N PHE A 51 5.64 6.62 -2.00
CA PHE A 51 6.03 6.14 -3.32
C PHE A 51 7.42 5.49 -3.29
N LEU A 52 7.58 4.38 -4.03
CA LEU A 52 8.81 3.61 -4.08
C LEU A 52 9.47 3.69 -5.45
N ASP A 53 10.77 3.94 -5.48
CA ASP A 53 11.59 3.73 -6.66
C ASP A 53 12.17 2.30 -6.63
N CYS A 54 11.54 1.40 -7.40
CA CYS A 54 11.94 0.01 -7.55
C CYS A 54 12.75 -0.20 -8.83
N ARG A 55 13.39 -1.36 -8.96
CA ARG A 55 14.23 -1.71 -10.12
C ARG A 55 13.49 -1.56 -11.44
N TYR A 56 12.23 -2.03 -11.51
CA TYR A 56 11.42 -2.01 -12.73
C TYR A 56 10.43 -0.84 -12.77
N SER A 57 10.59 0.17 -11.92
CA SER A 57 9.79 1.40 -11.99
C SER A 57 10.13 2.19 -13.25
N GLU A 58 9.15 2.39 -14.13
CA GLU A 58 9.29 3.32 -15.26
C GLU A 58 9.24 4.78 -14.80
N ARG A 59 8.50 5.05 -13.73
CA ARG A 59 8.38 6.40 -13.16
C ARG A 59 9.35 6.57 -12.00
N LYS A 60 10.20 7.59 -12.12
CA LYS A 60 11.25 7.90 -11.14
C LYS A 60 10.99 9.18 -10.33
N VAL A 61 9.94 9.91 -10.68
CA VAL A 61 9.56 11.16 -9.99
C VAL A 61 8.04 11.25 -9.92
N VAL A 62 7.53 11.58 -8.75
CA VAL A 62 6.11 11.89 -8.51
C VAL A 62 6.00 13.32 -8.00
N LYS A 63 5.08 14.10 -8.59
CA LYS A 63 4.73 15.44 -8.09
C LYS A 63 3.70 15.30 -6.98
N THR A 64 4.18 15.24 -5.75
CA THR A 64 3.36 14.99 -4.56
C THR A 64 2.34 16.08 -4.30
N GLU A 65 2.59 17.35 -4.71
CA GLU A 65 1.64 18.44 -4.51
C GLU A 65 0.29 18.21 -5.22
N ARG A 66 0.30 17.52 -6.37
CA ARG A 66 -0.94 17.18 -7.08
C ARG A 66 -1.70 16.07 -6.36
N ILE A 67 -1.00 15.05 -5.91
CA ILE A 67 -1.58 13.96 -5.12
C ILE A 67 -2.15 14.49 -3.80
N ASP A 68 -1.43 15.38 -3.11
CA ASP A 68 -1.90 16.00 -1.87
C ASP A 68 -3.24 16.72 -2.04
N LYS A 69 -3.42 17.44 -3.14
CA LYS A 69 -4.71 18.11 -3.46
C LYS A 69 -5.84 17.09 -3.67
N ILE A 70 -5.53 15.93 -4.27
CA ILE A 70 -6.49 14.85 -4.47
C ILE A 70 -6.89 14.24 -3.12
N LEU A 71 -5.92 13.94 -2.25
CA LEU A 71 -6.19 13.43 -0.90
C LEU A 71 -7.10 14.39 -0.11
N VAL A 72 -6.83 15.71 -0.18
CA VAL A 72 -7.68 16.73 0.46
C VAL A 72 -9.08 16.75 -0.12
N SER A 73 -9.23 16.64 -1.44
CA SER A 73 -10.54 16.64 -2.10
C SER A 73 -11.34 15.39 -1.74
N ALA A 74 -10.71 14.21 -1.81
CA ALA A 74 -11.32 12.93 -1.48
C ALA A 74 -11.73 12.85 0.00
N MET A 75 -10.86 13.32 0.91
CA MET A 75 -11.17 13.42 2.34
C MET A 75 -12.43 14.23 2.60
N LYS A 76 -12.56 15.40 1.93
CA LYS A 76 -13.74 16.27 2.09
C LYS A 76 -15.00 15.62 1.53
N GLN A 77 -14.89 14.99 0.37
CA GLN A 77 -16.02 14.33 -0.31
C GLN A 77 -16.52 13.12 0.48
N SER A 78 -15.61 12.34 1.07
CA SER A 78 -15.93 11.16 1.87
C SER A 78 -16.17 11.45 3.36
N HIS A 79 -16.22 12.74 3.75
CA HIS A 79 -16.42 13.20 5.12
C HIS A 79 -15.40 12.66 6.14
N LYS A 80 -14.18 12.31 5.68
CA LYS A 80 -13.10 11.88 6.57
C LYS A 80 -12.53 13.06 7.34
N ALA A 81 -12.32 12.88 8.64
CA ALA A 81 -11.75 13.92 9.51
C ALA A 81 -10.22 13.98 9.45
N ARG A 82 -9.56 13.01 8.82
CA ARG A 82 -8.11 12.88 8.77
C ARG A 82 -7.62 12.75 7.33
N LYS A 83 -6.61 13.55 6.97
CA LYS A 83 -5.90 13.42 5.69
C LYS A 83 -4.80 12.38 5.85
N PRO A 84 -4.65 11.43 4.92
CA PRO A 84 -3.51 10.53 4.90
C PRO A 84 -2.19 11.31 4.80
N LEU A 85 -1.14 10.84 5.48
CA LEU A 85 0.21 11.35 5.32
C LEU A 85 0.72 10.94 3.93
N LEU A 86 1.24 11.90 3.19
CA LEU A 86 1.86 11.66 1.88
C LEU A 86 3.35 11.90 1.98
N ASN A 87 4.13 10.88 1.67
CA ASN A 87 5.59 10.96 1.64
C ASN A 87 6.10 11.15 0.22
N GLU A 88 7.30 11.73 0.12
CA GLU A 88 8.04 11.79 -1.13
C GLU A 88 8.46 10.39 -1.59
N MET A 89 8.83 10.30 -2.87
CA MET A 89 9.34 9.06 -3.45
C MET A 89 10.69 8.69 -2.85
N GLU A 90 10.83 7.42 -2.47
CA GLU A 90 12.02 6.90 -1.82
C GLU A 90 12.57 5.67 -2.54
N ASP A 91 13.90 5.51 -2.49
CA ASP A 91 14.57 4.29 -2.94
C ASP A 91 14.10 3.07 -2.15
N PHE A 92 13.74 1.99 -2.85
CA PHE A 92 13.20 0.77 -2.27
C PHE A 92 14.11 0.19 -1.17
N LYS A 93 15.43 0.12 -1.41
CA LYS A 93 16.37 -0.49 -0.46
C LYS A 93 16.46 0.31 0.83
N ARG A 94 16.45 1.63 0.72
CA ARG A 94 16.44 2.51 1.89
C ARG A 94 15.14 2.39 2.67
N PHE A 95 14.01 2.31 1.96
CA PHE A 95 12.70 2.20 2.58
C PHE A 95 12.55 0.91 3.39
N VAL A 96 12.85 -0.26 2.80
CA VAL A 96 12.67 -1.56 3.48
C VAL A 96 13.62 -1.75 4.67
N ALA A 97 14.76 -1.06 4.69
CA ALA A 97 15.71 -1.10 5.79
C ALA A 97 15.28 -0.25 7.00
N ARG A 98 14.25 0.57 6.87
CA ARG A 98 13.75 1.38 8.00
C ARG A 98 13.06 0.50 9.05
N PRO A 99 13.24 0.82 10.34
CA PRO A 99 12.45 0.17 11.37
C PRO A 99 10.95 0.52 11.20
N PHE A 100 10.10 -0.47 11.38
CA PHE A 100 8.65 -0.30 11.44
C PHE A 100 8.12 -1.17 12.59
N ALA A 101 7.40 -0.55 13.52
CA ALA A 101 6.88 -1.21 14.72
C ALA A 101 5.50 -1.81 14.46
N GLY A 102 5.42 -2.75 13.50
CA GLY A 102 4.18 -3.40 13.10
C GLY A 102 4.43 -4.56 12.17
N GLN A 103 3.37 -5.04 11.59
CA GLN A 103 3.42 -6.12 10.60
C GLN A 103 3.74 -5.58 9.21
N LYS A 104 4.65 -6.26 8.50
CA LYS A 104 5.17 -5.85 7.21
C LYS A 104 4.90 -6.91 6.16
N PHE A 105 4.32 -6.50 5.03
CA PHE A 105 3.96 -7.38 3.93
C PHE A 105 4.46 -6.88 2.59
N ILE A 106 4.77 -7.81 1.69
CA ILE A 106 5.10 -7.54 0.29
C ILE A 106 4.22 -8.40 -0.62
N ALA A 107 3.44 -7.74 -1.49
CA ALA A 107 2.58 -8.39 -2.47
C ALA A 107 3.31 -8.48 -3.81
N HIS A 108 3.55 -9.69 -4.32
CA HIS A 108 4.25 -9.96 -5.59
C HIS A 108 3.69 -11.20 -6.29
N CYS A 109 4.04 -11.38 -7.59
CA CYS A 109 3.51 -12.47 -8.41
C CYS A 109 4.41 -13.71 -8.47
N TYR A 110 5.63 -13.71 -7.90
CA TYR A 110 6.52 -14.86 -7.91
C TYR A 110 6.01 -15.97 -7.00
N ASP A 111 6.29 -17.22 -7.38
CA ASP A 111 6.12 -18.37 -6.47
C ASP A 111 7.18 -18.29 -5.36
N GLU A 112 6.86 -18.74 -4.15
CA GLU A 112 7.81 -18.79 -3.03
C GLU A 112 9.05 -19.63 -3.35
N ALA A 113 8.91 -20.71 -4.14
CA ALA A 113 10.02 -21.52 -4.60
C ALA A 113 11.00 -20.74 -5.49
N ASP A 114 10.49 -19.85 -6.38
CA ASP A 114 11.33 -19.00 -7.24
C ASP A 114 12.10 -17.99 -6.38
N VAL A 115 11.47 -17.41 -5.38
CA VAL A 115 12.11 -16.50 -4.43
C VAL A 115 13.17 -17.20 -3.61
N ALA A 116 12.88 -18.42 -3.12
CA ALA A 116 13.83 -19.24 -2.35
C ALA A 116 15.00 -19.78 -3.21
N GLY A 117 14.88 -19.78 -4.54
CA GLY A 117 15.87 -20.36 -5.44
C GLY A 117 15.88 -21.89 -5.41
N VAL A 118 14.77 -22.53 -5.03
CA VAL A 118 14.62 -23.98 -4.95
C VAL A 118 13.94 -24.49 -6.21
N ALA A 119 14.43 -25.62 -6.77
CA ALA A 119 13.80 -26.26 -7.92
C ALA A 119 12.35 -26.67 -7.59
N LYS A 120 11.40 -26.35 -8.49
CA LYS A 120 9.99 -26.70 -8.33
C LYS A 120 9.79 -28.20 -8.23
N ALA A 121 9.13 -28.65 -7.17
CA ALA A 121 8.84 -30.05 -6.94
C ALA A 121 7.64 -30.58 -7.75
N SER A 122 6.79 -29.69 -8.35
CA SER A 122 5.63 -30.07 -9.15
C SER A 122 5.25 -29.00 -10.17
N GLU A 123 4.60 -29.42 -11.29
CA GLU A 123 4.05 -28.54 -12.32
C GLU A 123 2.75 -27.85 -11.90
N ASP A 124 2.13 -28.24 -10.79
CA ASP A 124 0.93 -27.61 -10.25
C ASP A 124 1.29 -26.26 -9.59
N LYS A 125 1.19 -25.19 -10.39
CA LYS A 125 1.27 -23.83 -9.89
C LYS A 125 0.03 -23.52 -9.07
N ALA A 126 0.19 -23.40 -7.76
CA ALA A 126 -0.84 -22.74 -6.96
C ALA A 126 -1.08 -21.33 -7.55
N MET A 127 -2.33 -20.97 -7.82
CA MET A 127 -2.68 -19.68 -8.49
C MET A 127 -2.26 -18.45 -7.67
N ASP A 128 -1.92 -18.64 -6.39
CA ASP A 128 -1.43 -17.62 -5.44
C ASP A 128 0.08 -17.70 -5.19
N GLY A 129 0.81 -18.59 -5.91
CA GLY A 129 2.24 -18.81 -5.75
C GLY A 129 2.63 -19.42 -4.40
N GLY A 130 1.70 -20.08 -3.71
CA GLY A 130 1.92 -20.68 -2.38
C GLY A 130 2.00 -19.67 -1.23
N LYS A 131 1.64 -18.40 -1.48
CA LYS A 131 1.65 -17.33 -0.48
C LYS A 131 0.32 -17.28 0.28
N PRO A 132 0.36 -16.98 1.59
CA PRO A 132 -0.86 -16.76 2.37
C PRO A 132 -1.62 -15.53 1.88
N PHE A 133 -2.94 -15.52 2.04
CA PHE A 133 -3.77 -14.39 1.70
C PHE A 133 -3.59 -13.27 2.72
N LEU A 134 -3.41 -12.03 2.26
CA LEU A 134 -3.12 -10.88 3.14
C LEU A 134 -4.12 -10.75 4.30
N LEU A 135 -5.41 -10.93 4.03
CA LEU A 135 -6.45 -10.78 5.07
C LEU A 135 -6.25 -11.76 6.23
N ASP A 136 -5.79 -12.99 5.96
CA ASP A 136 -5.60 -14.03 6.98
C ASP A 136 -4.36 -13.75 7.83
N GLU A 137 -3.37 -13.03 7.27
CA GLU A 137 -2.11 -12.69 7.92
C GLU A 137 -2.17 -11.40 8.76
N LEU A 138 -3.18 -10.56 8.52
CA LEU A 138 -3.35 -9.29 9.22
C LEU A 138 -3.85 -9.49 10.65
N ASP A 139 -3.16 -8.88 11.60
CA ASP A 139 -3.61 -8.73 12.99
C ASP A 139 -4.22 -7.34 13.19
N ALA A 140 -5.50 -7.29 13.53
CA ALA A 140 -6.28 -6.05 13.71
C ALA A 140 -5.75 -5.11 14.82
N GLY A 141 -4.91 -5.62 15.73
CA GLY A 141 -4.35 -4.83 16.85
C GLY A 141 -3.05 -4.11 16.53
N GLN A 142 -2.45 -4.37 15.36
CA GLN A 142 -1.11 -3.89 15.02
C GLN A 142 -1.13 -2.93 13.84
N ASP A 143 -0.14 -2.04 13.77
CA ASP A 143 0.13 -1.25 12.56
C ASP A 143 0.47 -2.17 11.40
N ALA A 144 0.06 -1.81 10.18
CA ALA A 144 0.29 -2.62 8.98
C ALA A 144 0.92 -1.80 7.87
N LEU A 145 1.98 -2.35 7.26
CA LEU A 145 2.66 -1.81 6.09
C LEU A 145 2.61 -2.84 4.96
N VAL A 146 2.07 -2.44 3.81
CA VAL A 146 2.01 -3.30 2.61
C VAL A 146 2.78 -2.64 1.46
N LEU A 147 3.68 -3.42 0.83
CA LEU A 147 4.40 -3.02 -0.38
C LEU A 147 3.68 -3.55 -1.61
N VAL A 148 3.52 -2.69 -2.62
CA VAL A 148 2.98 -3.05 -3.95
C VAL A 148 3.95 -2.58 -5.04
N GLY A 149 4.32 -3.50 -5.94
CA GLY A 149 5.31 -3.26 -6.99
C GLY A 149 4.79 -2.49 -8.21
N PRO A 150 5.71 -2.11 -9.12
CA PRO A 150 5.37 -1.48 -10.39
C PRO A 150 4.70 -2.48 -11.35
N GLU A 151 4.35 -2.03 -12.58
CA GLU A 151 3.77 -2.92 -13.60
C GLU A 151 4.63 -4.15 -13.93
N GLY A 152 5.96 -4.02 -13.78
CA GLY A 152 6.94 -5.10 -13.97
C GLY A 152 7.17 -5.97 -12.74
N ASP A 153 6.40 -5.75 -11.68
CA ASP A 153 6.60 -6.36 -10.36
C ASP A 153 7.90 -5.91 -9.66
N PHE A 154 8.14 -6.35 -8.45
CA PHE A 154 9.45 -6.28 -7.82
C PHE A 154 10.42 -7.24 -8.52
N SER A 155 11.72 -6.96 -8.49
CA SER A 155 12.70 -7.98 -8.82
C SER A 155 12.79 -9.01 -7.69
N ILE A 156 13.23 -10.23 -8.02
CA ILE A 156 13.43 -11.30 -7.01
C ILE A 156 14.40 -10.84 -5.92
N ASP A 157 15.43 -10.06 -6.27
CA ASP A 157 16.39 -9.53 -5.31
C ASP A 157 15.73 -8.51 -4.34
N GLU A 158 14.78 -7.72 -4.83
CA GLU A 158 14.00 -6.81 -3.98
C GLU A 158 13.08 -7.56 -3.03
N VAL A 159 12.42 -8.64 -3.51
CA VAL A 159 11.59 -9.49 -2.65
C VAL A 159 12.43 -10.13 -1.55
N ARG A 160 13.59 -10.72 -1.90
CA ARG A 160 14.53 -11.30 -0.93
C ARG A 160 15.03 -10.27 0.08
N LEU A 161 15.36 -9.07 -0.39
CA LEU A 161 15.79 -7.98 0.49
C LEU A 161 14.68 -7.59 1.47
N ALA A 162 13.44 -7.43 1.01
CA ALA A 162 12.30 -7.15 1.88
C ALA A 162 12.10 -8.26 2.91
N GLN A 163 12.16 -9.55 2.50
CA GLN A 163 12.08 -10.69 3.42
C GLN A 163 13.19 -10.67 4.48
N ALA A 164 14.44 -10.35 4.08
CA ALA A 164 15.56 -10.21 5.00
C ALA A 164 15.33 -9.08 6.04
N HIS A 165 14.52 -8.08 5.70
CA HIS A 165 14.10 -7.01 6.60
C HIS A 165 12.76 -7.28 7.29
N GLY A 166 12.26 -8.53 7.27
CA GLY A 166 11.08 -8.97 8.02
C GLY A 166 9.74 -8.71 7.33
N PHE A 167 9.72 -8.42 6.03
CA PHE A 167 8.49 -8.42 5.26
C PHE A 167 8.07 -9.85 4.95
N ARG A 168 6.78 -10.14 5.09
CA ARG A 168 6.19 -11.42 4.73
C ARG A 168 5.57 -11.34 3.34
N SER A 169 5.87 -12.32 2.48
CA SER A 169 5.23 -12.43 1.17
C SER A 169 3.77 -12.79 1.33
N VAL A 170 2.90 -12.10 0.60
CA VAL A 170 1.45 -12.31 0.64
C VAL A 170 0.83 -12.30 -0.74
N SER A 171 -0.31 -12.97 -0.85
CA SER A 171 -1.21 -12.93 -1.99
C SER A 171 -2.36 -11.94 -1.73
N LEU A 172 -2.79 -11.25 -2.78
CA LEU A 172 -4.00 -10.41 -2.77
C LEU A 172 -5.20 -11.12 -3.44
N GLY A 173 -5.09 -12.43 -3.63
CA GLY A 173 -6.07 -13.28 -4.28
C GLY A 173 -5.52 -13.98 -5.53
N ARG A 174 -6.35 -14.78 -6.18
CA ARG A 174 -5.94 -15.65 -7.30
C ARG A 174 -5.82 -14.94 -8.64
N SER A 175 -6.40 -13.75 -8.77
CA SER A 175 -6.39 -12.99 -10.03
C SER A 175 -5.13 -12.14 -10.13
N ARG A 176 -4.57 -12.05 -11.34
CA ARG A 176 -3.50 -11.08 -11.61
C ARG A 176 -4.09 -9.67 -11.64
N LEU A 177 -3.73 -8.86 -10.68
CA LEU A 177 -4.18 -7.48 -10.54
C LEU A 177 -3.19 -6.53 -11.22
N ARG A 178 -3.67 -5.40 -11.72
CA ARG A 178 -2.81 -4.26 -12.06
C ARG A 178 -2.32 -3.59 -10.79
N THR A 179 -1.23 -2.86 -10.86
CA THR A 179 -0.60 -2.19 -9.70
C THR A 179 -1.60 -1.34 -8.91
N GLU A 180 -2.35 -0.48 -9.57
CA GLU A 180 -3.36 0.36 -8.92
C GLU A 180 -4.50 -0.46 -8.28
N THR A 181 -4.88 -1.57 -8.92
CA THR A 181 -5.91 -2.46 -8.36
C THR A 181 -5.35 -3.25 -7.17
N ALA A 182 -4.11 -3.73 -7.26
CA ALA A 182 -3.45 -4.42 -6.16
C ALA A 182 -3.32 -3.52 -4.93
N ALA A 183 -2.93 -2.26 -5.13
CA ALA A 183 -2.83 -1.27 -4.06
C ALA A 183 -4.20 -0.99 -3.41
N LEU A 184 -5.25 -0.78 -4.21
CA LEU A 184 -6.62 -0.59 -3.72
C LEU A 184 -7.09 -1.79 -2.88
N VAL A 185 -6.86 -3.02 -3.38
CA VAL A 185 -7.22 -4.25 -2.66
C VAL A 185 -6.43 -4.35 -1.36
N ALA A 186 -5.13 -4.05 -1.36
CA ALA A 186 -4.31 -4.09 -0.15
C ALA A 186 -4.84 -3.12 0.92
N VAL A 187 -5.14 -1.87 0.54
CA VAL A 187 -5.73 -0.88 1.46
C VAL A 187 -7.08 -1.35 1.97
N HIS A 188 -7.93 -1.87 1.09
CA HIS A 188 -9.26 -2.35 1.49
C HIS A 188 -9.19 -3.54 2.46
N LEU A 189 -8.30 -4.51 2.23
CA LEU A 189 -8.09 -5.64 3.14
C LEU A 189 -7.55 -5.18 4.50
N MET A 190 -6.57 -4.26 4.52
CA MET A 190 -6.09 -3.66 5.76
C MET A 190 -7.24 -2.94 6.50
N HIS A 191 -8.02 -2.12 5.78
CA HIS A 191 -9.12 -1.37 6.37
C HIS A 191 -10.19 -2.29 6.97
N ILE A 192 -10.67 -3.30 6.22
CA ILE A 192 -11.67 -4.26 6.72
C ILE A 192 -11.17 -4.95 8.00
N ARG A 193 -9.92 -5.39 8.01
CA ARG A 193 -9.36 -6.12 9.17
C ARG A 193 -9.26 -5.25 10.41
N HIS A 194 -9.02 -3.94 10.23
CA HIS A 194 -8.82 -2.99 11.32
C HIS A 194 -10.07 -2.15 11.63
N ALA A 195 -11.16 -2.30 10.84
CA ALA A 195 -12.39 -1.54 11.04
C ALA A 195 -12.95 -1.73 12.47
N ARG A 196 -13.32 -0.62 13.08
CA ARG A 196 -14.04 -0.62 14.36
C ARG A 196 -15.52 -0.68 14.05
N MET A 197 -16.13 -1.82 14.28
CA MET A 197 -17.58 -2.01 14.20
C MET A 197 -18.24 -1.64 15.51
#